data_9c21e435b4237df8421bdd9060d1c94a
#
_entry.id   9c21e435b4237df8421bdd9060d1c94a
#
_cell.length_a   1.000
_cell.length_b   1.000
_cell.length_c   1.000
_cell.angle_alpha   90.00
_cell.angle_beta   90.00
_cell.angle_gamma   90.00
#
_symmetry.space_group_name_H-M   'P 1'
#
loop_
_entity.id
_entity.type
_entity.pdbx_description
1 polymer ?
#
loop_
_entity_poly.entity_id
_entity_poly.type
_entity_poly.pdbx_seq_one_letter_code
_entity_poly.pdbx_strand_id
1 'polypeptide(L)'
;MRFEQPAGPVKLFVVLFLGFTLGGCTSGPNILSDHDRSAPFESYSTYNFMEGAGLDENAYQSFFSTYVIDAITVEMENRGYTKSDNPDLLVNFNARLQDKTKVRTTSAPPPMHGGYYGYRGSYYGAWGGYGYGTETHVSQYTEGTFNIDLVDNKTRQLVWEAVGVGRVTEKKLNDLENVVRTAVTNYFLLYPYQAGAGRSED
;
A
#
# COMPACT_ATOMS: atom_id res chain seq x y z
N MET A 1 -64.50 15.96 -44.58
CA MET A 1 -63.97 14.64 -44.60
C MET A 1 -62.67 14.66 -43.73
N ARG A 2 -62.71 14.02 -42.58
CA ARG A 2 -61.73 14.10 -41.55
C ARG A 2 -60.95 12.74 -41.58
N PHE A 3 -59.72 12.78 -41.90
CA PHE A 3 -58.86 11.56 -41.83
C PHE A 3 -58.07 11.60 -40.53
N GLU A 4 -58.48 10.78 -39.61
CA GLU A 4 -57.72 10.43 -38.41
C GLU A 4 -56.61 9.45 -38.81
N GLN A 5 -55.39 9.76 -38.40
CA GLN A 5 -54.26 8.81 -38.45
C GLN A 5 -54.08 8.21 -37.07
N PRO A 6 -53.90 6.89 -36.95
CA PRO A 6 -53.67 6.23 -35.64
C PRO A 6 -52.21 6.36 -35.21
N ALA A 7 -52.04 6.74 -33.97
CA ALA A 7 -50.78 6.76 -33.28
C ALA A 7 -50.25 5.34 -33.06
N GLY A 8 -49.08 5.02 -33.62
CA GLY A 8 -48.37 3.78 -33.32
C GLY A 8 -47.61 3.85 -32.00
N PRO A 9 -47.50 2.74 -31.25
CA PRO A 9 -46.83 2.74 -29.97
C PRO A 9 -45.29 2.83 -30.15
N VAL A 10 -44.73 3.91 -29.64
CA VAL A 10 -43.29 4.08 -29.47
C VAL A 10 -42.80 3.08 -28.45
N LYS A 11 -42.17 2.02 -28.90
CA LYS A 11 -41.47 1.05 -28.03
C LYS A 11 -40.23 1.73 -27.44
N LEU A 12 -40.38 2.16 -26.20
CA LEU A 12 -39.29 2.67 -25.37
C LEU A 12 -38.33 1.49 -25.02
N PHE A 13 -37.25 1.35 -25.78
CA PHE A 13 -36.14 0.45 -25.46
C PHE A 13 -35.35 1.11 -24.35
N VAL A 14 -35.68 0.76 -23.10
CA VAL A 14 -34.83 1.03 -21.93
C VAL A 14 -33.70 0.03 -21.98
N VAL A 15 -32.56 0.42 -22.53
CA VAL A 15 -31.30 -0.31 -22.42
C VAL A 15 -30.78 -0.10 -21.00
N LEU A 16 -31.06 -1.07 -20.14
CA LEU A 16 -30.48 -1.15 -18.80
C LEU A 16 -28.99 -1.48 -18.93
N PHE A 17 -28.16 -0.43 -18.99
CA PHE A 17 -26.69 -0.57 -18.98
C PHE A 17 -26.27 -0.89 -17.54
N LEU A 18 -26.26 -2.19 -17.20
CA LEU A 18 -25.77 -2.71 -15.93
C LEU A 18 -24.23 -2.62 -15.95
N GLY A 19 -23.72 -1.46 -15.50
CA GLY A 19 -22.29 -1.23 -15.35
C GLY A 19 -21.71 -2.19 -14.31
N PHE A 20 -21.06 -3.23 -14.80
CA PHE A 20 -20.28 -4.18 -14.00
C PHE A 20 -19.00 -3.46 -13.56
N THR A 21 -19.02 -2.80 -12.41
CA THR A 21 -17.80 -2.26 -11.78
C THR A 21 -17.01 -3.43 -11.23
N LEU A 22 -16.02 -3.88 -12.00
CA LEU A 22 -14.97 -4.79 -11.53
C LEU A 22 -14.13 -4.02 -10.49
N GLY A 23 -14.54 -4.12 -9.23
CA GLY A 23 -13.74 -3.70 -8.10
C GLY A 23 -12.49 -4.57 -8.03
N GLY A 24 -11.42 -4.15 -8.72
CA GLY A 24 -10.12 -4.75 -8.56
C GLY A 24 -9.62 -4.49 -7.14
N CYS A 25 -9.61 -5.51 -6.29
CA CYS A 25 -8.89 -5.46 -5.02
C CYS A 25 -7.40 -5.32 -5.34
N THR A 26 -6.89 -4.11 -5.43
CA THR A 26 -5.45 -3.86 -5.41
C THR A 26 -5.01 -4.08 -3.97
N SER A 27 -4.29 -5.16 -3.71
CA SER A 27 -3.58 -5.32 -2.45
C SER A 27 -2.43 -4.32 -2.40
N GLY A 28 -2.73 -3.08 -1.98
CA GLY A 28 -1.75 -2.06 -1.70
C GLY A 28 -0.85 -2.43 -0.52
N PRO A 29 0.20 -1.66 -0.25
CA PRO A 29 0.99 -1.83 0.95
C PRO A 29 0.07 -1.67 2.17
N ASN A 30 0.31 -2.48 3.21
CA ASN A 30 -0.38 -2.33 4.48
C ASN A 30 0.19 -1.10 5.18
N ILE A 31 -0.61 -0.04 5.30
CA ILE A 31 -0.22 1.21 5.95
C ILE A 31 -1.03 1.33 7.24
N LEU A 32 -0.33 1.54 8.34
CA LEU A 32 -0.89 1.84 9.65
C LEU A 32 -0.54 3.28 9.99
N SER A 33 -1.46 4.00 10.60
CA SER A 33 -1.25 5.36 11.07
C SER A 33 -1.90 5.55 12.43
N ASP A 34 -1.22 6.31 13.31
CA ASP A 34 -1.75 6.71 14.60
C ASP A 34 -1.35 8.15 14.91
N HIS A 35 -2.05 8.79 15.86
CA HIS A 35 -1.80 10.15 16.26
C HIS A 35 -2.13 10.39 17.74
N ASP A 36 -1.44 11.33 18.35
CA ASP A 36 -1.76 11.80 19.69
C ASP A 36 -3.01 12.68 19.65
N ARG A 37 -4.09 12.21 20.26
CA ARG A 37 -5.38 12.93 20.32
C ARG A 37 -5.33 14.16 21.18
N SER A 38 -4.31 14.33 22.04
CA SER A 38 -4.10 15.48 22.90
C SER A 38 -3.20 16.55 22.28
N ALA A 39 -2.58 16.26 21.12
CA ALA A 39 -1.73 17.22 20.45
C ALA A 39 -2.54 18.39 19.88
N PRO A 40 -2.05 19.63 20.04
CA PRO A 40 -2.75 20.83 19.61
C PRO A 40 -2.55 21.09 18.10
N PHE A 41 -3.06 20.20 17.24
CA PHE A 41 -2.85 20.27 15.78
C PHE A 41 -3.30 21.60 15.16
N GLU A 42 -4.29 22.25 15.76
CA GLU A 42 -4.76 23.59 15.35
C GLU A 42 -3.73 24.70 15.54
N SER A 43 -2.72 24.48 16.37
CA SER A 43 -1.66 25.47 16.62
C SER A 43 -0.44 25.31 15.70
N TYR A 44 -0.33 24.17 15.00
CA TYR A 44 0.80 23.91 14.12
C TYR A 44 0.59 24.55 12.74
N SER A 45 1.57 25.31 12.29
CA SER A 45 1.53 25.99 11.00
C SER A 45 2.85 25.87 10.22
N THR A 46 3.91 25.51 10.92
CA THR A 46 5.26 25.43 10.35
C THR A 46 5.89 24.06 10.57
N TYR A 47 6.77 23.68 9.65
CA TYR A 47 7.51 22.42 9.75
C TYR A 47 8.96 22.56 9.28
N ASN A 48 9.79 21.61 9.65
CA ASN A 48 11.10 21.34 9.06
C ASN A 48 11.45 19.87 9.24
N PHE A 49 12.48 19.44 8.56
CA PHE A 49 13.01 18.10 8.77
C PHE A 49 13.91 18.06 10.01
N MET A 50 13.87 16.94 10.71
CA MET A 50 14.77 16.69 11.85
C MET A 50 16.22 16.66 11.33
N GLU A 51 17.14 17.19 12.12
CA GLU A 51 18.56 17.12 11.78
C GLU A 51 19.00 15.65 11.57
N GLY A 52 19.64 15.39 10.43
CA GLY A 52 20.03 14.04 10.06
C GLY A 52 18.92 13.18 9.48
N ALA A 53 17.69 13.66 9.32
CA ALA A 53 16.63 12.90 8.68
C ALA A 53 17.03 12.46 7.27
N GLY A 54 16.94 11.17 6.99
CA GLY A 54 17.28 10.59 5.70
C GLY A 54 18.77 10.53 5.37
N LEU A 55 19.65 10.80 6.31
CA LEU A 55 21.07 10.47 6.14
C LEU A 55 21.26 8.96 6.29
N ASP A 56 22.12 8.40 5.43
CA ASP A 56 22.58 7.03 5.59
C ASP A 56 23.70 6.93 6.64
N GLU A 57 24.22 5.72 6.84
CA GLU A 57 25.31 5.44 7.79
C GLU A 57 26.60 6.21 7.47
N ASN A 58 26.77 6.71 6.24
CA ASN A 58 27.92 7.49 5.80
C ASN A 58 27.66 9.00 5.83
N ALA A 59 26.55 9.44 6.41
CA ALA A 59 26.14 10.83 6.58
C ALA A 59 25.96 11.62 5.27
N TYR A 60 25.52 10.96 4.18
CA TYR A 60 25.06 11.61 2.96
C TYR A 60 23.60 11.25 2.64
N GLN A 61 22.93 12.11 1.88
CA GLN A 61 21.58 11.85 1.40
C GLN A 61 21.61 10.90 0.19
N SER A 62 20.89 9.81 0.28
CA SER A 62 20.63 8.92 -0.86
C SER A 62 19.58 9.53 -1.80
N PHE A 63 19.47 9.03 -3.04
CA PHE A 63 18.38 9.42 -3.93
C PHE A 63 17.01 9.10 -3.32
N PHE A 64 16.89 7.98 -2.61
CA PHE A 64 15.68 7.65 -1.88
C PHE A 64 15.29 8.77 -0.91
N SER A 65 16.23 9.23 -0.08
CA SER A 65 15.99 10.29 0.91
C SER A 65 15.63 11.62 0.24
N THR A 66 16.26 11.95 -0.87
CA THR A 66 15.91 13.14 -1.67
C THR A 66 14.46 13.07 -2.15
N TYR A 67 14.04 11.96 -2.75
CA TYR A 67 12.66 11.78 -3.21
C TYR A 67 11.64 11.80 -2.06
N VAL A 68 12.00 11.26 -0.90
CA VAL A 68 11.14 11.30 0.31
C VAL A 68 10.96 12.73 0.78
N ILE A 69 12.05 13.51 0.91
CA ILE A 69 12.01 14.91 1.32
C ILE A 69 11.15 15.74 0.38
N ASP A 70 11.34 15.58 -0.93
CA ASP A 70 10.57 16.30 -1.95
C ASP A 70 9.07 15.93 -1.85
N ALA A 71 8.75 14.66 -1.73
CA ALA A 71 7.37 14.21 -1.64
C ALA A 71 6.68 14.69 -0.35
N ILE A 72 7.35 14.62 0.81
CA ILE A 72 6.83 15.12 2.08
C ILE A 72 6.65 16.64 2.03
N THR A 73 7.60 17.35 1.43
CA THR A 73 7.49 18.81 1.25
C THR A 73 6.20 19.17 0.51
N VAL A 74 5.94 18.51 -0.61
CA VAL A 74 4.69 18.73 -1.38
C VAL A 74 3.45 18.44 -0.54
N GLU A 75 3.42 17.35 0.22
CA GLU A 75 2.26 16.98 1.03
C GLU A 75 2.03 17.94 2.21
N MET A 76 3.08 18.43 2.86
CA MET A 76 2.98 19.42 3.93
C MET A 76 2.50 20.78 3.39
N GLU A 77 3.09 21.25 2.29
CA GLU A 77 2.70 22.51 1.67
C GLU A 77 1.27 22.50 1.12
N ASN A 78 0.81 21.39 0.55
CA ASN A 78 -0.57 21.21 0.11
C ASN A 78 -1.58 21.29 1.27
N ARG A 79 -1.12 21.03 2.50
CA ARG A 79 -1.92 21.16 3.73
C ARG A 79 -1.75 22.51 4.42
N GLY A 80 -1.06 23.45 3.77
CA GLY A 80 -0.87 24.81 4.23
C GLY A 80 0.29 25.01 5.22
N TYR A 81 1.06 23.96 5.54
CA TYR A 81 2.26 24.10 6.34
C TYR A 81 3.35 24.83 5.59
N THR A 82 4.11 25.68 6.26
CA THR A 82 5.25 26.39 5.68
C THR A 82 6.56 25.95 6.32
N LYS A 83 7.61 25.83 5.51
CA LYS A 83 8.94 25.48 6.02
C LYS A 83 9.54 26.63 6.84
N SER A 84 10.14 26.34 8.01
CA SER A 84 10.68 27.33 8.93
C SER A 84 11.93 26.81 9.63
N ASP A 85 12.88 27.71 9.95
CA ASP A 85 14.05 27.38 10.77
C ASP A 85 13.69 27.19 12.25
N ASN A 86 12.53 27.73 12.68
CA ASN A 86 11.97 27.50 14.02
C ASN A 86 10.57 26.89 13.86
N PRO A 87 10.47 25.61 13.52
CA PRO A 87 9.21 24.96 13.16
C PRO A 87 8.40 24.55 14.39
N ASP A 88 7.09 24.41 14.20
CA ASP A 88 6.19 23.75 15.16
C ASP A 88 6.37 22.23 15.12
N LEU A 89 6.49 21.68 13.92
CA LEU A 89 6.62 20.25 13.67
C LEU A 89 7.99 19.90 13.09
N LEU A 90 8.60 18.86 13.61
CA LEU A 90 9.76 18.20 13.01
C LEU A 90 9.34 16.91 12.31
N VAL A 91 9.74 16.80 11.07
CA VAL A 91 9.53 15.59 10.25
C VAL A 91 10.74 14.68 10.34
N ASN A 92 10.51 13.44 10.72
CA ASN A 92 11.49 12.37 10.63
C ASN A 92 10.98 11.27 9.72
N PHE A 93 11.89 10.52 9.09
CA PHE A 93 11.53 9.33 8.32
C PHE A 93 12.66 8.31 8.36
N ASN A 94 12.28 7.06 8.24
CA ASN A 94 13.22 5.94 8.23
C ASN A 94 12.74 4.85 7.28
N ALA A 95 13.68 4.19 6.61
CA ALA A 95 13.40 3.02 5.79
C ALA A 95 14.34 1.89 6.19
N ARG A 96 13.79 0.67 6.28
CA ARG A 96 14.54 -0.55 6.59
C ARG A 96 14.21 -1.64 5.60
N LEU A 97 15.23 -2.34 5.13
CA LEU A 97 15.07 -3.51 4.27
C LEU A 97 15.38 -4.78 5.08
N GLN A 98 14.59 -5.81 4.85
CA GLN A 98 14.78 -7.13 5.48
C GLN A 98 14.49 -8.25 4.48
N ASP A 99 15.43 -9.20 4.35
CA ASP A 99 15.18 -10.38 3.56
C ASP A 99 14.31 -11.37 4.33
N LYS A 100 13.28 -11.85 3.66
CA LYS A 100 12.30 -12.80 4.18
C LYS A 100 12.30 -14.07 3.36
N THR A 101 12.12 -15.20 4.03
CA THR A 101 11.92 -16.49 3.39
C THR A 101 10.47 -16.94 3.61
N LYS A 102 9.76 -17.18 2.51
CA LYS A 102 8.41 -17.74 2.56
C LYS A 102 8.48 -19.21 2.15
N VAL A 103 8.11 -20.09 3.09
CA VAL A 103 7.95 -21.51 2.84
C VAL A 103 6.47 -21.80 2.64
N ARG A 104 6.12 -22.37 1.49
CA ARG A 104 4.76 -22.80 1.18
C ARG A 104 4.77 -24.30 0.91
N THR A 105 4.12 -25.05 1.78
CA THR A 105 3.92 -26.49 1.61
C THR A 105 2.52 -26.69 1.00
N THR A 106 2.45 -27.27 -0.18
CA THR A 106 1.18 -27.60 -0.84
C THR A 106 1.11 -29.12 -0.91
N SER A 107 0.01 -29.71 -0.43
CA SER A 107 -0.26 -31.11 -0.66
C SER A 107 -0.58 -31.30 -2.15
N ALA A 108 0.26 -31.98 -2.87
CA ALA A 108 -0.02 -32.32 -4.27
C ALA A 108 -1.19 -33.31 -4.31
N PRO A 109 -2.21 -33.09 -5.14
CA PRO A 109 -3.19 -34.12 -5.41
C PRO A 109 -2.49 -35.34 -6.00
N PRO A 110 -2.92 -36.56 -5.68
CA PRO A 110 -2.30 -37.75 -6.25
C PRO A 110 -2.37 -37.67 -7.79
N PRO A 111 -1.31 -38.06 -8.51
CA PRO A 111 -1.34 -38.04 -9.96
C PRO A 111 -2.45 -38.97 -10.45
N MET A 112 -3.48 -38.40 -11.06
CA MET A 112 -4.49 -39.18 -11.76
C MET A 112 -3.81 -39.77 -13.01
N HIS A 113 -3.21 -40.94 -12.87
CA HIS A 113 -2.87 -41.76 -14.00
C HIS A 113 -4.17 -42.36 -14.58
N GLY A 114 -4.80 -41.63 -15.48
CA GLY A 114 -5.80 -42.14 -16.39
C GLY A 114 -5.17 -43.13 -17.35
N GLY A 115 -4.80 -44.29 -16.87
CA GLY A 115 -4.34 -45.39 -17.71
C GLY A 115 -5.53 -46.15 -18.24
N TYR A 116 -5.93 -45.84 -19.46
CA TYR A 116 -6.88 -46.60 -20.30
C TYR A 116 -6.18 -47.82 -20.88
N TYR A 117 -5.68 -48.75 -20.04
CA TYR A 117 -5.28 -50.12 -20.48
C TYR A 117 -5.13 -51.02 -19.27
N GLY A 118 -6.01 -52.06 -19.14
CA GLY A 118 -5.67 -53.16 -18.28
C GLY A 118 -6.80 -53.82 -17.53
N TYR A 119 -7.80 -54.31 -18.24
CA TYR A 119 -8.71 -55.33 -17.75
C TYR A 119 -7.99 -56.71 -17.79
N ARG A 120 -7.02 -56.91 -16.89
CA ARG A 120 -6.49 -58.26 -16.53
C ARG A 120 -5.30 -58.10 -15.58
N GLY A 121 -5.52 -58.27 -14.30
CA GLY A 121 -4.42 -58.29 -13.34
C GLY A 121 -4.81 -57.99 -11.90
N SER A 122 -6.03 -58.38 -11.55
CA SER A 122 -6.41 -58.39 -10.13
C SER A 122 -6.03 -59.75 -9.58
N TYR A 123 -5.02 -59.87 -8.73
CA TYR A 123 -5.03 -60.83 -7.61
C TYR A 123 -3.74 -60.83 -6.72
N TYR A 124 -2.77 -59.94 -6.83
CA TYR A 124 -1.71 -59.89 -5.83
C TYR A 124 -1.25 -58.44 -5.54
N GLY A 125 -1.50 -57.98 -4.30
CA GLY A 125 -0.70 -56.96 -3.70
C GLY A 125 -1.23 -55.53 -3.67
N ALA A 126 -2.38 -55.27 -3.02
CA ALA A 126 -2.77 -53.95 -2.59
C ALA A 126 -2.05 -53.58 -1.29
N TRP A 127 -0.77 -53.23 -1.36
CA TRP A 127 -0.04 -52.47 -0.36
C TRP A 127 0.72 -51.34 -1.04
N GLY A 128 0.02 -50.55 -1.82
CA GLY A 128 0.52 -49.29 -2.36
C GLY A 128 0.30 -48.20 -1.33
N GLY A 129 1.37 -47.83 -0.62
CA GLY A 129 1.33 -46.70 0.31
C GLY A 129 0.84 -45.45 -0.38
N TYR A 130 -0.17 -44.80 0.19
CA TYR A 130 -0.63 -43.48 -0.21
C TYR A 130 0.49 -42.48 0.19
N GLY A 131 1.47 -42.32 -0.69
CA GLY A 131 2.47 -41.27 -0.59
C GLY A 131 1.80 -39.94 -0.93
N TYR A 132 1.34 -39.21 0.06
CA TYR A 132 1.00 -37.81 -0.12
C TYR A 132 2.31 -37.06 -0.41
N GLY A 133 2.56 -36.80 -1.67
CA GLY A 133 3.65 -35.93 -2.06
C GLY A 133 3.36 -34.51 -1.57
N THR A 134 4.13 -34.05 -0.62
CA THR A 134 4.13 -32.65 -0.24
C THR A 134 5.18 -31.93 -1.06
N GLU A 135 4.76 -30.95 -1.84
CA GLU A 135 5.66 -30.08 -2.57
C GLU A 135 5.91 -28.82 -1.74
N THR A 136 7.17 -28.59 -1.39
CA THR A 136 7.57 -27.43 -0.60
C THR A 136 8.24 -26.42 -1.50
N HIS A 137 7.59 -25.27 -1.71
CA HIS A 137 8.12 -24.13 -2.42
C HIS A 137 8.75 -23.16 -1.42
N VAL A 138 10.04 -22.90 -1.57
CA VAL A 138 10.75 -21.86 -0.81
C VAL A 138 10.96 -20.68 -1.73
N SER A 139 10.45 -19.50 -1.35
CA SER A 139 10.69 -18.24 -2.06
C SER A 139 11.30 -17.22 -1.14
N GLN A 140 12.34 -16.55 -1.59
CA GLN A 140 12.97 -15.43 -0.90
C GLN A 140 12.44 -14.11 -1.51
N TYR A 141 12.28 -13.10 -0.67
CA TYR A 141 11.90 -11.76 -1.08
C TYR A 141 12.42 -10.73 -0.08
N THR A 142 12.67 -9.52 -0.56
CA THR A 142 13.01 -8.39 0.30
C THR A 142 11.76 -7.63 0.69
N GLU A 143 11.57 -7.41 1.98
CA GLU A 143 10.52 -6.58 2.57
C GLU A 143 11.12 -5.25 2.99
N GLY A 144 10.45 -4.15 2.61
CA GLY A 144 10.78 -2.81 3.06
C GLY A 144 9.75 -2.33 4.07
N THR A 145 10.22 -1.78 5.17
CA THR A 145 9.42 -1.00 6.11
C THR A 145 9.82 0.46 5.95
N PHE A 146 8.84 1.33 5.78
CA PHE A 146 9.04 2.77 5.69
C PHE A 146 8.12 3.46 6.68
N ASN A 147 8.64 4.42 7.45
CA ASN A 147 7.85 5.22 8.38
C ASN A 147 8.12 6.71 8.19
N ILE A 148 7.09 7.50 8.50
CA ILE A 148 7.15 8.95 8.60
C ILE A 148 6.57 9.32 9.96
N ASP A 149 7.30 10.17 10.69
CA ASP A 149 6.97 10.64 12.01
C ASP A 149 6.84 12.17 11.99
N LEU A 150 5.79 12.71 12.62
CA LEU A 150 5.69 14.12 12.95
C LEU A 150 5.85 14.28 14.45
N VAL A 151 6.77 15.14 14.84
CA VAL A 151 7.16 15.37 16.22
C VAL A 151 6.92 16.83 16.58
N ASP A 152 6.25 17.11 17.67
CA ASP A 152 6.15 18.46 18.24
C ASP A 152 7.55 18.94 18.63
N ASN A 153 8.00 20.05 18.02
CA ASN A 153 9.36 20.55 18.23
C ASN A 153 9.59 21.06 19.66
N LYS A 154 8.55 21.57 20.32
CA LYS A 154 8.64 22.14 21.66
C LYS A 154 8.68 21.07 22.75
N THR A 155 7.80 20.06 22.65
CA THR A 155 7.68 18.98 23.64
C THR A 155 8.53 17.77 23.32
N ARG A 156 9.00 17.64 22.07
CA ARG A 156 9.72 16.49 21.54
C ARG A 156 8.90 15.19 21.59
N GLN A 157 7.59 15.32 21.55
CA GLN A 157 6.68 14.18 21.52
C GLN A 157 6.23 13.87 20.11
N LEU A 158 6.12 12.57 19.81
CA LEU A 158 5.52 12.09 18.59
C LEU A 158 4.03 12.47 18.59
N VAL A 159 3.58 13.16 17.54
CA VAL A 159 2.18 13.60 17.43
C VAL A 159 1.43 12.86 16.33
N TRP A 160 2.14 12.35 15.33
CA TRP A 160 1.57 11.50 14.29
C TRP A 160 2.65 10.60 13.71
N GLU A 161 2.26 9.38 13.37
CA GLU A 161 3.10 8.44 12.63
C GLU A 161 2.31 7.70 11.54
N ALA A 162 3.02 7.32 10.48
CA ALA A 162 2.54 6.35 9.52
C ALA A 162 3.64 5.36 9.18
N VAL A 163 3.28 4.07 9.17
CA VAL A 163 4.19 2.97 8.89
C VAL A 163 3.61 2.09 7.80
N GLY A 164 4.38 1.83 6.77
CA GLY A 164 3.98 0.91 5.70
C GLY A 164 5.00 -0.19 5.50
N VAL A 165 4.48 -1.37 5.20
CA VAL A 165 5.28 -2.55 4.91
C VAL A 165 4.93 -3.07 3.52
N GLY A 166 5.95 -3.33 2.72
CA GLY A 166 5.73 -3.79 1.35
C GLY A 166 6.91 -4.55 0.77
N ARG A 167 6.64 -5.31 -0.30
CA ARG A 167 7.71 -5.97 -1.05
C ARG A 167 8.50 -4.96 -1.89
N VAL A 168 9.81 -5.09 -1.83
CA VAL A 168 10.74 -4.42 -2.73
C VAL A 168 10.99 -5.34 -3.93
N THR A 169 10.82 -4.81 -5.13
CA THR A 169 11.04 -5.53 -6.39
C THR A 169 11.91 -4.69 -7.32
N GLU A 170 12.62 -5.31 -8.25
CA GLU A 170 13.42 -4.57 -9.25
C GLU A 170 12.58 -3.54 -10.01
N LYS A 171 11.33 -3.88 -10.36
CA LYS A 171 10.43 -2.93 -11.01
C LYS A 171 10.22 -1.66 -10.19
N LYS A 172 10.07 -1.79 -8.86
CA LYS A 172 9.93 -0.64 -7.95
C LYS A 172 11.22 0.15 -7.83
N LEU A 173 12.37 -0.52 -7.81
CA LEU A 173 13.67 0.15 -7.75
C LEU A 173 13.98 0.93 -9.04
N ASN A 174 13.55 0.43 -10.19
CA ASN A 174 13.70 1.12 -11.48
C ASN A 174 12.78 2.35 -11.64
N ASP A 175 11.76 2.50 -10.79
CA ASP A 175 10.82 3.62 -10.77
C ASP A 175 10.71 4.20 -9.35
N LEU A 176 11.86 4.34 -8.69
CA LEU A 176 11.95 4.64 -7.25
C LEU A 176 11.26 5.96 -6.90
N GLU A 177 11.43 7.01 -7.71
CA GLU A 177 10.81 8.31 -7.47
C GLU A 177 9.29 8.22 -7.41
N ASN A 178 8.64 7.59 -8.41
CA ASN A 178 7.19 7.43 -8.42
C ASN A 178 6.69 6.53 -7.30
N VAL A 179 7.44 5.49 -6.95
CA VAL A 179 7.11 4.59 -5.84
C VAL A 179 7.13 5.34 -4.52
N VAL A 180 8.16 6.16 -4.28
CA VAL A 180 8.28 6.97 -3.07
C VAL A 180 7.16 8.02 -3.02
N ARG A 181 6.95 8.78 -4.10
CA ARG A 181 5.88 9.78 -4.18
C ARG A 181 4.51 9.18 -3.86
N THR A 182 4.18 8.06 -4.50
CA THR A 182 2.92 7.34 -4.26
C THR A 182 2.80 6.86 -2.82
N ALA A 183 3.88 6.33 -2.23
CA ALA A 183 3.87 5.87 -0.86
C ALA A 183 3.64 7.03 0.12
N VAL A 184 4.35 8.16 -0.04
CA VAL A 184 4.19 9.34 0.81
C VAL A 184 2.78 9.91 0.68
N THR A 185 2.24 10.08 -0.53
CA THR A 185 0.85 10.52 -0.72
C THR A 185 -0.14 9.60 0.01
N ASN A 186 0.01 8.28 -0.10
CA ASN A 186 -0.87 7.33 0.59
C ASN A 186 -0.76 7.44 2.13
N TYR A 187 0.41 7.77 2.67
CA TYR A 187 0.58 8.00 4.11
C TYR A 187 -0.16 9.27 4.53
N PHE A 188 0.01 10.34 3.78
CA PHE A 188 -0.63 11.60 4.08
C PHE A 188 -2.16 11.61 3.85
N LEU A 189 -2.71 10.67 3.09
CA LEU A 189 -4.16 10.44 3.07
C LEU A 189 -4.72 10.03 4.45
N LEU A 190 -3.85 9.50 5.33
CA LEU A 190 -4.19 9.13 6.70
C LEU A 190 -3.89 10.25 7.72
N TYR A 191 -3.32 11.37 7.27
CA TYR A 191 -3.07 12.56 8.09
C TYR A 191 -4.20 13.58 7.92
N PRO A 192 -5.15 13.66 8.86
CA PRO A 192 -6.40 14.42 8.66
C PRO A 192 -6.30 15.90 9.05
N TYR A 193 -5.09 16.44 9.26
CA TYR A 193 -4.91 17.79 9.76
C TYR A 193 -4.42 18.75 8.68
N GLN A 194 -4.79 20.04 8.85
CA GLN A 194 -4.30 21.17 8.07
C GLN A 194 -3.66 22.21 8.98
N ALA A 195 -2.75 23.00 8.44
CA ALA A 195 -2.04 24.03 9.18
C ALA A 195 -3.01 25.07 9.75
N GLY A 196 -2.93 25.30 11.07
CA GLY A 196 -3.74 26.31 11.75
C GLY A 196 -5.24 26.04 11.82
N ALA A 197 -5.72 24.88 11.33
CA ALA A 197 -7.15 24.58 11.25
C ALA A 197 -7.53 23.29 12.01
N GLY A 198 -6.56 22.54 12.51
CA GLY A 198 -6.84 21.27 13.14
C GLY A 198 -7.29 20.20 12.14
N ARG A 199 -8.27 19.37 12.53
CA ARG A 199 -8.77 18.27 11.70
C ARG A 199 -9.66 18.78 10.56
N SER A 200 -9.39 18.38 9.32
CA SER A 200 -10.31 18.60 8.22
C SER A 200 -11.58 17.76 8.43
N GLU A 201 -12.73 18.38 8.44
CA GLU A 201 -14.02 17.69 8.41
C GLU A 201 -14.30 17.33 6.93
N ASP A 202 -14.12 16.07 6.57
CA ASP A 202 -14.59 15.50 5.30
C ASP A 202 -15.94 14.81 5.50
#